data_34c5d6ad467870eaa47a01103356a95f
#
_entry.id   34c5d6ad467870eaa47a01103356a95f
#
_cell.length_a   1.000
_cell.length_b   1.000
_cell.length_c   1.000
_cell.angle_alpha   90.00
_cell.angle_beta   90.00
_cell.angle_gamma   90.00
#
_symmetry.space_group_name_H-M   'P 1'
#
loop_
_entity.id
_entity.type
_entity.pdbx_description
1 polymer ?
#
loop_
_entity_poly.entity_id
_entity_poly.type
_entity_poly.pdbx_seq_one_letter_code
_entity_poly.pdbx_strand_id
1 'polypeptide(L)'
;MKFGLTLLRVIVGVLFFGHGTQKLYGWFGGHGIEGTAGFFESIGLKPGRKHATAAGAAETGGGALLALGFLTPAAAASLIGVMSTAIRKVHAKNGPWAGDGGYEYNLALIAIMVTLADLGPGHVSLDHALGIEVKGPLVALLALAAGIGGATVLTEAGSQDTEPAPAPTDTPEPAEAAATV
;
A
#
# COMPACT_ATOMS: atom_id res chain seq x y z
N MET A 1 -0.13 30.75 10.84
CA MET A 1 -0.92 29.55 10.52
C MET A 1 -0.72 29.19 9.04
N LYS A 2 -0.29 27.98 8.70
CA LYS A 2 -0.13 27.55 7.29
C LYS A 2 -1.42 26.84 6.84
N PHE A 3 -2.47 27.64 6.57
CA PHE A 3 -3.81 27.11 6.21
C PHE A 3 -3.77 26.11 5.06
N GLY A 4 -3.04 26.43 3.98
CA GLY A 4 -2.92 25.53 2.83
C GLY A 4 -2.34 24.16 3.17
N LEU A 5 -1.39 24.07 4.10
CA LEU A 5 -0.81 22.81 4.55
C LEU A 5 -1.85 21.94 5.29
N THR A 6 -2.64 22.57 6.19
CA THR A 6 -3.73 21.88 6.89
C THR A 6 -4.78 21.38 5.90
N LEU A 7 -5.20 22.23 4.95
CA LEU A 7 -6.19 21.86 3.95
C LEU A 7 -5.71 20.70 3.08
N LEU A 8 -4.48 20.78 2.56
CA LEU A 8 -3.86 19.72 1.75
C LEU A 8 -3.85 18.38 2.53
N ARG A 9 -3.38 18.40 3.76
CA ARG A 9 -3.27 17.23 4.64
C ARG A 9 -4.65 16.60 4.90
N VAL A 10 -5.65 17.41 5.23
CA VAL A 10 -7.00 16.91 5.53
C VAL A 10 -7.64 16.32 4.27
N ILE A 11 -7.59 17.02 3.14
CA ILE A 11 -8.17 16.51 1.88
C ILE A 11 -7.52 15.19 1.48
N VAL A 12 -6.20 15.16 1.43
CA VAL A 12 -5.48 13.95 1.01
C VAL A 12 -5.70 12.80 2.00
N GLY A 13 -5.68 13.09 3.31
CA GLY A 13 -5.96 12.08 4.33
C GLY A 13 -7.36 11.49 4.23
N VAL A 14 -8.39 12.31 4.02
CA VAL A 14 -9.79 11.85 3.85
C VAL A 14 -9.95 11.03 2.58
N LEU A 15 -9.30 11.41 1.48
CA LEU A 15 -9.34 10.62 0.23
C LEU A 15 -8.69 9.25 0.42
N PHE A 16 -7.53 9.16 1.07
CA PHE A 16 -6.91 7.86 1.37
C PHE A 16 -7.76 7.01 2.31
N PHE A 17 -8.35 7.62 3.35
CA PHE A 17 -9.28 6.92 4.22
C PHE A 17 -10.44 6.31 3.42
N GLY A 18 -11.04 7.10 2.52
CA GLY A 18 -12.11 6.61 1.63
C GLY A 18 -11.64 5.45 0.75
N HIS A 19 -10.48 5.54 0.12
CA HIS A 19 -9.92 4.46 -0.71
C HIS A 19 -9.61 3.19 0.09
N GLY A 20 -9.11 3.32 1.32
CA GLY A 20 -8.89 2.18 2.19
C GLY A 20 -10.20 1.48 2.59
N THR A 21 -11.22 2.26 2.97
CA THR A 21 -12.54 1.71 3.31
C THR A 21 -13.28 1.11 2.11
N GLN A 22 -13.07 1.63 0.90
CA GLN A 22 -13.51 0.99 -0.34
C GLN A 22 -12.93 -0.43 -0.49
N LYS A 23 -11.63 -0.60 -0.18
CA LYS A 23 -10.96 -1.91 -0.27
C LYS A 23 -11.40 -2.88 0.81
N LEU A 24 -11.55 -2.41 2.06
CA LEU A 24 -11.86 -3.28 3.19
C LEU A 24 -13.35 -3.62 3.29
N TYR A 25 -14.20 -2.62 3.13
CA TYR A 25 -15.62 -2.71 3.47
C TYR A 25 -16.57 -2.51 2.29
N GLY A 26 -16.05 -2.13 1.13
CA GLY A 26 -16.88 -1.80 -0.03
C GLY A 26 -17.63 -0.47 0.07
N TRP A 27 -17.27 0.41 1.03
CA TRP A 27 -17.90 1.71 1.17
C TRP A 27 -17.70 2.57 -0.08
N PHE A 28 -18.55 3.57 -0.26
CA PHE A 28 -18.45 4.52 -1.39
C PHE A 28 -18.38 3.84 -2.78
N GLY A 29 -19.05 2.71 -2.96
CA GLY A 29 -19.04 1.98 -4.22
C GLY A 29 -17.79 1.15 -4.48
N GLY A 30 -16.99 0.84 -3.46
CA GLY A 30 -15.83 -0.03 -3.56
C GLY A 30 -16.18 -1.52 -3.67
N HIS A 31 -15.21 -2.34 -4.00
CA HIS A 31 -15.39 -3.79 -4.22
C HIS A 31 -15.25 -4.64 -2.94
N GLY A 32 -14.92 -4.02 -1.81
CA GLY A 32 -14.65 -4.72 -0.56
C GLY A 32 -13.42 -5.63 -0.63
N ILE A 33 -13.23 -6.39 0.45
CA ILE A 33 -12.00 -7.18 0.59
C ILE A 33 -11.89 -8.29 -0.46
N GLU A 34 -12.98 -8.94 -0.83
CA GLU A 34 -12.95 -10.07 -1.78
C GLU A 34 -12.66 -9.58 -3.21
N GLY A 35 -13.34 -8.52 -3.67
CA GLY A 35 -13.08 -7.96 -5.00
C GLY A 35 -11.66 -7.36 -5.10
N THR A 36 -11.19 -6.71 -4.03
CA THR A 36 -9.82 -6.18 -3.98
C THR A 36 -8.79 -7.32 -3.96
N ALA A 37 -9.04 -8.42 -3.25
CA ALA A 37 -8.17 -9.59 -3.23
C ALA A 37 -8.03 -10.22 -4.62
N GLY A 38 -9.15 -10.42 -5.32
CA GLY A 38 -9.12 -10.93 -6.70
C GLY A 38 -8.32 -10.04 -7.65
N PHE A 39 -8.50 -8.72 -7.56
CA PHE A 39 -7.68 -7.78 -8.34
C PHE A 39 -6.19 -7.90 -7.99
N PHE A 40 -5.82 -7.99 -6.71
CA PHE A 40 -4.43 -8.11 -6.31
C PHE A 40 -3.79 -9.40 -6.80
N GLU A 41 -4.52 -10.52 -6.80
CA GLU A 41 -4.03 -11.77 -7.39
C GLU A 41 -3.79 -11.66 -8.89
N SER A 42 -4.67 -10.95 -9.60
CA SER A 42 -4.51 -10.73 -11.05
C SER A 42 -3.26 -9.94 -11.42
N ILE A 43 -2.74 -9.11 -10.50
CA ILE A 43 -1.50 -8.34 -10.68
C ILE A 43 -0.28 -9.00 -10.02
N GLY A 44 -0.41 -10.27 -9.61
CA GLY A 44 0.69 -11.08 -9.06
C GLY A 44 1.01 -10.84 -7.59
N LEU A 45 0.10 -10.23 -6.83
CA LEU A 45 0.21 -10.09 -5.37
C LEU A 45 -0.55 -11.23 -4.67
N LYS A 46 0.15 -12.30 -4.33
CA LYS A 46 -0.43 -13.52 -3.72
C LYS A 46 0.13 -13.73 -2.32
N PRO A 47 -0.73 -14.17 -1.34
CA PRO A 47 -2.20 -14.31 -1.44
C PRO A 47 -2.88 -12.93 -1.50
N GLY A 48 -3.83 -12.75 -2.43
CA GLY A 48 -4.49 -11.47 -2.68
C GLY A 48 -5.15 -10.85 -1.46
N ARG A 49 -5.81 -11.67 -0.63
CA ARG A 49 -6.47 -11.21 0.60
C ARG A 49 -5.50 -10.59 1.61
N LYS A 50 -4.29 -11.15 1.79
CA LYS A 50 -3.24 -10.60 2.66
C LYS A 50 -2.84 -9.20 2.21
N HIS A 51 -2.54 -9.04 0.93
CA HIS A 51 -2.13 -7.77 0.35
C HIS A 51 -3.27 -6.74 0.31
N ALA A 52 -4.50 -7.17 0.00
CA ALA A 52 -5.69 -6.31 0.02
C ALA A 52 -5.96 -5.77 1.43
N THR A 53 -5.86 -6.63 2.46
CA THR A 53 -6.00 -6.21 3.85
C THR A 53 -4.91 -5.24 4.26
N ALA A 54 -3.65 -5.53 3.93
CA ALA A 54 -2.52 -4.66 4.25
C ALA A 54 -2.65 -3.28 3.58
N ALA A 55 -2.98 -3.23 2.28
CA ALA A 55 -3.17 -1.98 1.56
C ALA A 55 -4.38 -1.19 2.10
N GLY A 56 -5.52 -1.85 2.29
CA GLY A 56 -6.72 -1.21 2.84
C GLY A 56 -6.52 -0.67 4.26
N ALA A 57 -5.81 -1.41 5.12
CA ALA A 57 -5.46 -0.96 6.47
C ALA A 57 -4.48 0.21 6.45
N ALA A 58 -3.45 0.16 5.59
CA ALA A 58 -2.48 1.23 5.43
C ALA A 58 -3.14 2.52 4.92
N GLU A 59 -4.04 2.44 3.94
CA GLU A 59 -4.76 3.60 3.42
C GLU A 59 -5.78 4.14 4.42
N THR A 60 -6.57 3.28 5.08
CA THR A 60 -7.55 3.71 6.07
C THR A 60 -6.86 4.32 7.29
N GLY A 61 -5.92 3.60 7.87
CA GLY A 61 -5.18 4.05 9.05
C GLY A 61 -4.29 5.25 8.74
N GLY A 62 -3.45 5.15 7.69
CA GLY A 62 -2.58 6.24 7.25
C GLY A 62 -3.36 7.49 6.85
N GLY A 63 -4.48 7.33 6.15
CA GLY A 63 -5.37 8.43 5.77
C GLY A 63 -5.99 9.11 6.98
N ALA A 64 -6.50 8.36 7.95
CA ALA A 64 -7.04 8.90 9.20
C ALA A 64 -5.97 9.64 10.01
N LEU A 65 -4.80 9.03 10.21
CA LEU A 65 -3.67 9.64 10.91
C LEU A 65 -3.23 10.93 10.22
N LEU A 66 -3.13 10.91 8.89
CA LEU A 66 -2.77 12.08 8.11
C LEU A 66 -3.82 13.18 8.26
N ALA A 67 -5.11 12.87 8.11
CA ALA A 67 -6.20 13.85 8.27
C ALA A 67 -6.18 14.51 9.65
N LEU A 68 -5.95 13.77 10.71
CA LEU A 68 -5.82 14.26 12.08
C LEU A 68 -4.49 14.99 12.34
N GLY A 69 -3.47 14.76 11.51
CA GLY A 69 -2.10 15.21 11.74
C GLY A 69 -1.50 14.54 12.95
N PHE A 70 -1.65 13.25 13.05
CA PHE A 70 -1.12 12.43 14.13
C PHE A 70 -0.12 11.42 13.59
N LEU A 71 1.06 11.33 14.21
CA LEU A 71 2.18 10.52 13.75
C LEU A 71 2.46 10.73 12.24
N THR A 72 2.46 11.99 11.83
CA THR A 72 2.49 12.41 10.43
C THR A 72 3.56 11.70 9.58
N PRO A 73 4.82 11.52 10.03
CA PRO A 73 5.82 10.80 9.22
C PRO A 73 5.51 9.31 9.04
N ALA A 74 4.92 8.66 10.03
CA ALA A 74 4.51 7.25 9.93
C ALA A 74 3.31 7.09 8.99
N ALA A 75 2.33 7.99 9.06
CA ALA A 75 1.23 8.06 8.11
C ALA A 75 1.74 8.25 6.68
N ALA A 76 2.67 9.20 6.48
CA ALA A 76 3.30 9.43 5.20
C ALA A 76 4.01 8.18 4.67
N ALA A 77 4.82 7.50 5.48
CA ALA A 77 5.54 6.28 5.10
C ALA A 77 4.58 5.17 4.64
N SER A 78 3.49 4.93 5.38
CA SER A 78 2.51 3.90 5.02
C SER A 78 1.85 4.18 3.67
N LEU A 79 1.46 5.42 3.41
CA LEU A 79 0.83 5.84 2.15
C LEU A 79 1.81 5.87 0.98
N ILE A 80 3.08 6.24 1.20
CA ILE A 80 4.17 6.11 0.22
C ILE A 80 4.32 4.64 -0.20
N GLY A 81 4.27 3.72 0.76
CA GLY A 81 4.36 2.28 0.48
C GLY A 81 3.26 1.80 -0.45
N VAL A 82 2.01 2.19 -0.20
CA VAL A 82 0.88 1.84 -1.07
C VAL A 82 1.05 2.45 -2.46
N MET A 83 1.40 3.73 -2.56
CA MET A 83 1.62 4.40 -3.85
C MET A 83 2.78 3.80 -4.64
N SER A 84 3.87 3.45 -3.97
CA SER A 84 5.04 2.80 -4.60
C SER A 84 4.68 1.41 -5.14
N THR A 85 3.87 0.65 -4.41
CA THR A 85 3.36 -0.65 -4.88
C THR A 85 2.44 -0.47 -6.08
N ALA A 86 1.53 0.51 -6.06
CA ALA A 86 0.65 0.82 -7.18
C ALA A 86 1.45 1.19 -8.44
N ILE A 87 2.50 2.02 -8.31
CA ILE A 87 3.40 2.32 -9.42
C ILE A 87 3.98 1.02 -9.99
N ARG A 88 4.65 0.22 -9.16
CA ARG A 88 5.40 -0.97 -9.62
C ARG A 88 4.51 -2.06 -10.22
N LYS A 89 3.34 -2.30 -9.64
CA LYS A 89 2.49 -3.45 -10.01
C LYS A 89 1.42 -3.11 -11.04
N VAL A 90 1.02 -1.84 -11.15
CA VAL A 90 -0.11 -1.44 -12.01
C VAL A 90 0.33 -0.44 -13.07
N HIS A 91 0.95 0.68 -12.66
CA HIS A 91 1.05 1.87 -13.49
C HIS A 91 2.35 1.99 -14.30
N ALA A 92 3.47 1.40 -13.83
CA ALA A 92 4.79 1.60 -14.46
C ALA A 92 4.83 1.18 -15.93
N LYS A 93 4.12 0.12 -16.30
CA LYS A 93 4.03 -0.39 -17.68
C LYS A 93 3.34 0.56 -18.66
N ASN A 94 2.55 1.50 -18.13
CA ASN A 94 1.75 2.43 -18.92
C ASN A 94 2.46 3.80 -19.10
N GLY A 95 3.71 3.93 -18.61
CA GLY A 95 4.45 5.20 -18.67
C GLY A 95 3.98 6.22 -17.61
N PRO A 96 4.40 7.50 -17.76
CA PRO A 96 4.12 8.50 -16.74
C PRO A 96 2.69 9.05 -16.76
N TRP A 97 2.07 9.20 -17.92
CA TRP A 97 0.86 10.01 -18.09
C TRP A 97 -0.41 9.32 -17.60
N ALA A 98 -1.20 9.99 -16.75
CA ALA A 98 -2.43 9.46 -16.18
C ALA A 98 -3.50 9.15 -17.23
N GLY A 99 -3.53 9.90 -18.34
CA GLY A 99 -4.43 9.65 -19.46
C GLY A 99 -4.28 8.25 -20.08
N ASP A 100 -3.08 7.69 -19.98
CA ASP A 100 -2.75 6.34 -20.43
C ASP A 100 -2.75 5.30 -19.28
N GLY A 101 -3.24 5.69 -18.09
CA GLY A 101 -3.19 4.86 -16.90
C GLY A 101 -1.83 4.83 -16.20
N GLY A 102 -0.95 5.80 -16.48
CA GLY A 102 0.40 5.92 -15.94
C GLY A 102 0.47 6.40 -14.49
N TYR A 103 1.68 6.63 -14.01
CA TYR A 103 1.97 6.78 -12.58
C TYR A 103 2.10 8.23 -12.07
N GLU A 104 1.91 9.26 -12.88
CA GLU A 104 2.12 10.67 -12.46
C GLU A 104 1.32 11.04 -11.21
N TYR A 105 0.08 10.54 -11.11
CA TYR A 105 -0.77 10.81 -9.95
C TYR A 105 -0.18 10.20 -8.66
N ASN A 106 0.27 8.95 -8.73
CA ASN A 106 0.92 8.29 -7.59
C ASN A 106 2.21 9.02 -7.18
N LEU A 107 2.99 9.48 -8.16
CA LEU A 107 4.22 10.23 -7.92
C LEU A 107 3.92 11.58 -7.25
N ALA A 108 2.89 12.29 -7.70
CA ALA A 108 2.44 13.54 -7.08
C ALA A 108 2.01 13.32 -5.62
N LEU A 109 1.27 12.23 -5.33
CA LEU A 109 0.90 11.88 -3.96
C LEU A 109 2.12 11.54 -3.10
N ILE A 110 3.10 10.81 -3.61
CA ILE A 110 4.36 10.56 -2.90
C ILE A 110 5.07 11.88 -2.57
N ALA A 111 5.16 12.80 -3.52
CA ALA A 111 5.76 14.11 -3.29
C ALA A 111 5.02 14.90 -2.19
N ILE A 112 3.70 14.83 -2.15
CA ILE A 112 2.89 15.43 -1.08
C ILE A 112 3.23 14.80 0.28
N MET A 113 3.32 13.46 0.37
CA MET A 113 3.66 12.77 1.62
C MET A 113 5.06 13.15 2.12
N VAL A 114 6.04 13.20 1.22
CA VAL A 114 7.41 13.65 1.54
C VAL A 114 7.39 15.08 2.06
N THR A 115 6.65 15.98 1.41
CA THR A 115 6.49 17.38 1.83
C THR A 115 5.84 17.49 3.22
N LEU A 116 4.82 16.69 3.50
CA LEU A 116 4.16 16.68 4.80
C LEU A 116 5.06 16.12 5.92
N ALA A 117 5.90 15.13 5.62
CA ALA A 117 6.89 14.62 6.56
C ALA A 117 8.02 15.64 6.82
N ASP A 118 8.41 16.40 5.81
CA ASP A 118 9.44 17.45 5.92
C ASP A 118 8.93 18.68 6.69
N LEU A 119 7.80 19.24 6.30
CA LEU A 119 7.25 20.46 6.89
C LEU A 119 6.51 20.23 8.21
N GLY A 120 6.11 18.99 8.48
CA GLY A 120 5.26 18.59 9.60
C GLY A 120 3.77 18.88 9.32
N PRO A 121 2.88 18.48 10.26
CA PRO A 121 1.43 18.52 10.08
C PRO A 121 0.80 19.92 10.16
N GLY A 122 1.57 20.91 10.61
CA GLY A 122 1.06 22.26 10.88
C GLY A 122 0.43 22.40 12.27
N HIS A 123 0.07 23.65 12.62
CA HIS A 123 -0.41 23.97 13.98
C HIS A 123 -1.79 23.37 14.31
N VAL A 124 -2.64 23.14 13.34
CA VAL A 124 -3.96 22.53 13.52
C VAL A 124 -3.81 21.03 13.33
N SER A 125 -3.23 20.33 14.32
CA SER A 125 -2.93 18.90 14.26
C SER A 125 -2.79 18.31 15.67
N LEU A 126 -2.99 16.99 15.79
CA LEU A 126 -2.78 16.29 17.06
C LEU A 126 -1.30 16.26 17.45
N ASP A 127 -0.38 16.09 16.50
CA ASP A 127 1.07 16.15 16.77
C ASP A 127 1.45 17.47 17.45
N HIS A 128 0.93 18.60 16.93
CA HIS A 128 1.20 19.91 17.54
C HIS A 128 0.57 20.05 18.92
N ALA A 129 -0.67 19.61 19.09
CA ALA A 129 -1.38 19.68 20.37
C ALA A 129 -0.70 18.82 21.47
N LEU A 130 -0.05 17.73 21.06
CA LEU A 130 0.68 16.81 21.95
C LEU A 130 2.17 17.14 22.09
N GLY A 131 2.66 18.18 21.42
CA GLY A 131 4.09 18.55 21.43
C GLY A 131 4.99 17.56 20.67
N ILE A 132 4.44 16.77 19.76
CA ILE A 132 5.19 15.81 18.93
C ILE A 132 5.69 16.53 17.69
N GLU A 133 6.96 16.97 17.70
CA GLU A 133 7.55 17.72 16.59
C GLU A 133 8.57 16.88 15.79
N VAL A 134 8.12 15.77 15.21
CA VAL A 134 8.95 14.93 14.34
C VAL A 134 8.75 15.38 12.89
N LYS A 135 9.72 16.12 12.34
CA LYS A 135 9.68 16.72 10.99
C LYS A 135 11.09 17.06 10.50
N GLY A 136 11.25 17.38 9.24
CA GLY A 136 12.48 17.82 8.63
C GLY A 136 12.96 16.90 7.50
N PRO A 137 13.98 17.31 6.74
CA PRO A 137 14.40 16.60 5.53
C PRO A 137 14.88 15.18 5.80
N LEU A 138 15.55 14.93 6.92
CA LEU A 138 15.95 13.58 7.30
C LEU A 138 14.73 12.69 7.60
N VAL A 139 13.73 13.23 8.30
CA VAL A 139 12.48 12.52 8.60
C VAL A 139 11.73 12.18 7.32
N ALA A 140 11.67 13.12 6.37
CA ALA A 140 11.06 12.91 5.06
C ALA A 140 11.78 11.81 4.26
N LEU A 141 13.12 11.81 4.26
CA LEU A 141 13.91 10.76 3.60
C LEU A 141 13.72 9.40 4.26
N LEU A 142 13.66 9.34 5.59
CA LEU A 142 13.39 8.11 6.33
C LEU A 142 11.96 7.60 6.05
N ALA A 143 10.96 8.47 6.00
CA ALA A 143 9.59 8.10 5.65
C ALA A 143 9.51 7.55 4.20
N LEU A 144 10.21 8.18 3.26
CA LEU A 144 10.31 7.72 1.87
C LEU A 144 10.96 6.34 1.78
N ALA A 145 12.12 6.18 2.41
CA ALA A 145 12.87 4.91 2.43
C ALA A 145 12.08 3.78 3.12
N ALA A 146 11.46 4.08 4.27
CA ALA A 146 10.64 3.11 5.01
C ALA A 146 9.38 2.69 4.22
N GLY A 147 8.73 3.65 3.55
CA GLY A 147 7.56 3.36 2.72
C GLY A 147 7.91 2.47 1.53
N ILE A 148 8.92 2.83 0.75
CA ILE A 148 9.34 2.05 -0.42
C ILE A 148 9.91 0.69 0.01
N GLY A 149 10.83 0.68 0.99
CA GLY A 149 11.48 -0.54 1.46
C GLY A 149 10.50 -1.52 2.11
N GLY A 150 9.65 -1.03 3.02
CA GLY A 150 8.64 -1.85 3.68
C GLY A 150 7.64 -2.46 2.69
N ALA A 151 7.16 -1.67 1.73
CA ALA A 151 6.28 -2.17 0.68
C ALA A 151 6.96 -3.23 -0.21
N THR A 152 8.25 -3.05 -0.51
CA THR A 152 9.02 -4.03 -1.29
C THR A 152 9.13 -5.34 -0.55
N VAL A 153 9.56 -5.32 0.71
CA VAL A 153 9.64 -6.52 1.55
C VAL A 153 8.30 -7.24 1.66
N LEU A 154 7.22 -6.51 1.93
CA LEU A 154 5.88 -7.11 2.05
C LEU A 154 5.39 -7.77 0.75
N THR A 155 5.69 -7.17 -0.40
CA THR A 155 5.24 -7.71 -1.69
C THR A 155 6.09 -8.88 -2.17
N GLU A 156 7.37 -8.93 -1.83
CA GLU A 156 8.28 -10.02 -2.19
C GLU A 156 8.11 -11.22 -1.26
N ALA A 157 7.99 -11.00 0.06
CA ALA A 157 7.73 -12.09 1.01
C ALA A 157 6.42 -12.84 0.71
N GLY A 158 5.37 -12.13 0.28
CA GLY A 158 4.11 -12.77 -0.12
C GLY A 158 4.23 -13.64 -1.38
N SER A 159 5.18 -13.35 -2.26
CA SER A 159 5.38 -14.11 -3.50
C SER A 159 6.09 -15.46 -3.27
N GLN A 160 6.85 -15.59 -2.19
CA GLN A 160 7.56 -16.82 -1.84
C GLN A 160 6.65 -17.87 -1.18
N ASP A 161 5.59 -17.45 -0.51
CA ASP A 161 4.63 -18.35 0.14
C ASP A 161 3.74 -19.13 -0.86
N THR A 162 3.89 -18.89 -2.17
CA THR A 162 3.06 -19.48 -3.24
C THR A 162 3.83 -20.40 -4.17
N GLU A 163 5.03 -20.88 -3.79
CA GLU A 163 5.71 -21.91 -4.57
C GLU A 163 4.87 -23.20 -4.54
N PRO A 164 4.53 -23.77 -5.70
CA PRO A 164 3.72 -24.99 -5.73
C PRO A 164 4.44 -26.09 -4.95
N ALA A 165 3.70 -26.83 -4.12
CA ALA A 165 4.22 -28.05 -3.53
C ALA A 165 4.84 -28.90 -4.64
N PRO A 166 6.02 -29.53 -4.42
CA PRO A 166 6.63 -30.39 -5.42
C PRO A 166 5.62 -31.42 -5.87
N ALA A 167 5.52 -31.60 -7.22
CA ALA A 167 4.61 -32.58 -7.81
C ALA A 167 4.82 -33.92 -7.12
N PRO A 168 3.74 -34.70 -6.87
CA PRO A 168 3.88 -36.04 -6.31
C PRO A 168 4.88 -36.80 -7.19
N THR A 169 5.95 -37.29 -6.59
CA THR A 169 6.86 -38.21 -7.27
C THR A 169 6.03 -39.44 -7.66
N ASP A 170 5.88 -39.65 -8.95
CA ASP A 170 5.26 -40.87 -9.50
C ASP A 170 5.97 -42.07 -8.85
N THR A 171 5.29 -42.65 -7.91
CA THR A 171 5.68 -43.97 -7.39
C THR A 171 5.41 -44.95 -8.53
N PRO A 172 6.40 -45.71 -9.02
CA PRO A 172 6.15 -46.66 -10.07
C PRO A 172 5.12 -47.70 -9.58
N GLU A 173 4.06 -47.82 -10.33
CA GLU A 173 3.06 -48.89 -10.11
C GLU A 173 3.75 -50.27 -10.15
N PRO A 174 3.54 -51.15 -9.17
CA PRO A 174 4.14 -52.48 -9.21
C PRO A 174 3.63 -53.22 -10.43
N ALA A 175 4.58 -53.63 -11.30
CA ALA A 175 4.29 -54.44 -12.46
C ALA A 175 3.43 -55.64 -12.10
N GLU A 176 2.31 -55.75 -12.80
CA GLU A 176 1.36 -56.86 -12.75
C GLU A 176 2.09 -58.17 -13.08
N ALA A 177 2.26 -59.01 -12.08
CA ALA A 177 2.78 -60.33 -12.27
C ALA A 177 1.78 -61.17 -13.09
N ALA A 178 2.09 -61.36 -14.36
CA ALA A 178 1.35 -62.24 -15.24
C ALA A 178 1.26 -63.65 -14.63
N ALA A 179 0.06 -64.08 -14.27
CA ALA A 179 -0.23 -65.46 -13.97
C ALA A 179 -0.32 -66.26 -15.26
N THR A 180 0.65 -67.13 -15.47
CA THR A 180 0.58 -68.26 -16.39
C THR A 180 0.07 -69.45 -15.62
N VAL A 181 -1.04 -70.04 -15.97
CA VAL A 181 -1.39 -71.43 -16.27
C VAL A 181 -2.87 -71.53 -16.57
#